data_210990fac5ce3f81b17980eb2bc3022a
#
_entry.id   210990fac5ce3f81b17980eb2bc3022a
#
_cell.length_a   1.000
_cell.length_b   1.000
_cell.length_c   1.000
_cell.angle_alpha   90.00
_cell.angle_beta   90.00
_cell.angle_gamma   90.00
#
_symmetry.space_group_name_H-M   'P 1'
#
loop_
_entity.id
_entity.type
_entity.pdbx_description
1 polymer ?
#
loop_
_entity_poly.entity_id
_entity_poly.type
_entity_poly.pdbx_seq_one_letter_code
_entity_poly.pdbx_strand_id
1 'polypeptide(L)'
;EWLLDKRKCSAATRNYRLAAIHSFCHYLQYSVIEMIEEWQKILTIKAIKTSGTTLNYLTIEGIKLLLAQPDTSTWRGRRNLALLSLMYDTGARVSEIADLTVDSVRITHEPYTIRLFGKGRKARIVPLVKEQVSILCEYMEENHLNDCNKAASPLFYNGRNEKLTREGITYILCTYANMARKVSPELIPQRISCHSIRHSRAMHLLQAGVNLIYI
;
A
#
# COMPACT_ATOMS: atom_id res chain seq x y z
N GLU A 1 11.37 8.10 -29.60
CA GLU A 1 11.11 9.50 -29.97
C GLU A 1 9.63 9.84 -29.90
N TRP A 2 8.73 9.22 -30.66
CA TRP A 2 7.29 9.55 -30.67
C TRP A 2 6.63 9.59 -29.27
N LEU A 3 6.98 8.66 -28.38
CA LEU A 3 6.47 8.65 -27.00
C LEU A 3 6.91 9.88 -26.19
N LEU A 4 8.11 10.38 -26.43
CA LEU A 4 8.65 11.55 -25.74
C LEU A 4 8.15 12.85 -26.37
N ASP A 5 8.22 12.96 -27.69
CA ASP A 5 7.99 14.21 -28.41
C ASP A 5 6.50 14.49 -28.62
N LYS A 6 5.72 13.51 -29.10
CA LYS A 6 4.29 13.67 -29.39
C LYS A 6 3.40 13.36 -28.19
N ARG A 7 3.68 12.25 -27.46
CA ARG A 7 2.87 11.83 -26.32
C ARG A 7 3.34 12.45 -25.01
N LYS A 8 4.46 13.15 -24.97
CA LYS A 8 5.07 13.79 -23.79
C LYS A 8 5.16 12.84 -22.58
N CYS A 9 5.41 11.56 -22.84
CA CYS A 9 5.59 10.58 -21.77
C CYS A 9 6.91 10.82 -21.06
N SER A 10 6.97 10.53 -19.75
CA SER A 10 8.23 10.55 -19.01
C SER A 10 9.20 9.48 -19.51
N ALA A 11 10.51 9.68 -19.31
CA ALA A 11 11.54 8.69 -19.64
C ALA A 11 11.27 7.34 -18.94
N ALA A 12 10.78 7.36 -17.70
CA ALA A 12 10.40 6.15 -16.97
C ALA A 12 9.24 5.42 -17.66
N THR A 13 8.18 6.13 -18.06
CA THR A 13 7.05 5.52 -18.78
C THR A 13 7.48 4.93 -20.11
N ARG A 14 8.36 5.63 -20.86
CA ARG A 14 8.95 5.12 -22.09
C ARG A 14 9.73 3.82 -21.84
N ASN A 15 10.54 3.78 -20.80
CA ASN A 15 11.35 2.61 -20.44
C ASN A 15 10.48 1.42 -20.02
N TYR A 16 9.40 1.61 -19.27
CA TYR A 16 8.45 0.54 -18.94
C TYR A 16 7.80 -0.07 -20.19
N ARG A 17 7.41 0.76 -21.15
CA ARG A 17 6.87 0.27 -22.44
C ARG A 17 7.93 -0.46 -23.25
N LEU A 18 9.16 0.04 -23.27
CA LEU A 18 10.28 -0.64 -23.93
C LEU A 18 10.55 -2.01 -23.30
N ALA A 19 10.56 -2.09 -21.97
CA ALA A 19 10.75 -3.36 -21.28
C ALA A 19 9.67 -4.40 -21.64
N ALA A 20 8.41 -3.97 -21.79
CA ALA A 20 7.33 -4.84 -22.24
C ALA A 20 7.57 -5.33 -23.69
N ILE A 21 8.01 -4.45 -24.59
CA ILE A 21 8.37 -4.81 -25.97
C ILE A 21 9.55 -5.77 -25.97
N HIS A 22 10.60 -5.52 -25.19
CA HIS A 22 11.76 -6.42 -25.09
C HIS A 22 11.34 -7.81 -24.59
N SER A 23 10.50 -7.88 -23.55
CA SER A 23 9.98 -9.16 -23.04
C SER A 23 9.22 -9.94 -24.13
N PHE A 24 8.43 -9.25 -24.93
CA PHE A 24 7.71 -9.84 -26.05
C PHE A 24 8.65 -10.29 -27.17
N CYS A 25 9.65 -9.49 -27.53
CA CYS A 25 10.66 -9.89 -28.53
C CYS A 25 11.47 -11.10 -28.07
N HIS A 26 11.83 -11.19 -26.77
CA HIS A 26 12.48 -12.40 -26.23
C HIS A 26 11.61 -13.63 -26.39
N TYR A 27 10.30 -13.54 -26.16
CA TYR A 27 9.38 -14.64 -26.42
C TYR A 27 9.33 -15.02 -27.91
N LEU A 28 9.27 -14.01 -28.81
CA LEU A 28 9.18 -14.23 -30.25
C LEU A 28 10.44 -14.85 -30.85
N GLN A 29 11.61 -14.64 -30.28
CA GLN A 29 12.86 -15.31 -30.75
C GLN A 29 12.77 -16.84 -30.73
N TYR A 30 11.96 -17.40 -29.83
CA TYR A 30 11.73 -18.84 -29.76
C TYR A 30 10.53 -19.32 -30.60
N SER A 31 9.59 -18.42 -30.90
CA SER A 31 8.33 -18.76 -31.55
C SER A 31 8.34 -18.47 -33.06
N VAL A 32 9.11 -17.47 -33.50
CA VAL A 32 9.19 -16.99 -34.90
C VAL A 32 10.65 -16.73 -35.23
N ILE A 33 11.36 -17.82 -35.51
CA ILE A 33 12.81 -17.83 -35.73
C ILE A 33 13.20 -17.09 -37.00
N GLU A 34 12.35 -17.11 -38.03
CA GLU A 34 12.61 -16.50 -39.34
C GLU A 34 12.87 -14.99 -39.27
N MET A 35 12.40 -14.33 -38.20
CA MET A 35 12.57 -12.88 -37.98
C MET A 35 13.55 -12.53 -36.84
N ILE A 36 14.44 -13.43 -36.48
CA ILE A 36 15.33 -13.27 -35.32
C ILE A 36 16.18 -12.00 -35.40
N GLU A 37 16.64 -11.62 -36.61
CA GLU A 37 17.43 -10.40 -36.81
C GLU A 37 16.63 -9.14 -36.48
N GLU A 38 15.35 -9.11 -36.81
CA GLU A 38 14.47 -7.97 -36.53
C GLU A 38 14.21 -7.85 -35.01
N TRP A 39 14.00 -8.99 -34.34
CA TRP A 39 13.85 -9.00 -32.88
C TRP A 39 15.13 -8.53 -32.18
N GLN A 40 16.30 -8.95 -32.66
CA GLN A 40 17.59 -8.50 -32.12
C GLN A 40 17.79 -6.99 -32.31
N LYS A 41 17.44 -6.43 -33.47
CA LYS A 41 17.50 -4.95 -33.69
C LYS A 41 16.65 -4.20 -32.66
N ILE A 42 15.44 -4.67 -32.38
CA ILE A 42 14.57 -4.04 -31.37
C ILE A 42 15.22 -4.14 -29.96
N LEU A 43 15.81 -5.28 -29.62
CA LEU A 43 16.46 -5.51 -28.33
C LEU A 43 17.71 -4.63 -28.11
N THR A 44 18.33 -4.10 -29.19
CA THR A 44 19.46 -3.13 -29.05
C THR A 44 19.01 -1.74 -28.55
N ILE A 45 17.70 -1.42 -28.59
CA ILE A 45 17.20 -0.14 -28.15
C ILE A 45 17.41 0.04 -26.65
N LYS A 46 18.27 0.96 -26.26
CA LYS A 46 18.63 1.17 -24.85
C LYS A 46 17.58 1.95 -24.08
N ALA A 47 17.46 1.63 -22.79
CA ALA A 47 16.71 2.43 -21.84
C ALA A 47 17.36 3.81 -21.66
N ILE A 48 16.55 4.85 -21.49
CA ILE A 48 17.02 6.20 -21.17
C ILE A 48 17.37 6.24 -19.68
N LYS A 49 18.49 6.84 -19.34
CA LYS A 49 18.88 7.02 -17.92
C LYS A 49 17.86 7.90 -17.23
N THR A 50 17.25 7.40 -16.17
CA THR A 50 16.32 8.14 -15.31
C THR A 50 17.01 8.42 -13.98
N SER A 51 16.82 9.64 -13.44
CA SER A 51 17.17 9.90 -12.05
C SER A 51 16.30 9.05 -11.15
N GLY A 52 16.91 8.37 -10.18
CA GLY A 52 16.16 7.63 -9.15
C GLY A 52 15.22 8.58 -8.41
N THR A 53 13.94 8.22 -8.32
CA THR A 53 13.02 8.95 -7.46
C THR A 53 13.37 8.64 -6.02
N THR A 54 13.64 9.69 -5.24
CA THR A 54 13.79 9.55 -3.78
C THR A 54 12.51 8.93 -3.23
N LEU A 55 12.66 7.87 -2.46
CA LEU A 55 11.51 7.22 -1.82
C LEU A 55 10.91 8.20 -0.80
N ASN A 56 9.68 8.64 -1.05
CA ASN A 56 8.94 9.45 -0.10
C ASN A 56 8.42 8.54 1.02
N TYR A 57 9.01 8.65 2.19
CA TYR A 57 8.52 8.01 3.41
C TYR A 57 8.37 9.05 4.51
N LEU A 58 7.53 8.79 5.48
CA LEU A 58 7.34 9.63 6.66
C LEU A 58 8.29 9.18 7.77
N THR A 59 8.78 10.12 8.55
CA THR A 59 9.47 9.84 9.81
C THR A 59 8.48 9.28 10.84
N ILE A 60 8.99 8.80 11.97
CA ILE A 60 8.13 8.33 13.09
C ILE A 60 7.24 9.47 13.58
N GLU A 61 7.78 10.69 13.68
CA GLU A 61 7.04 11.91 14.06
C GLU A 61 5.95 12.23 13.03
N GLY A 62 6.25 12.10 11.72
CA GLY A 62 5.28 12.27 10.64
C GLY A 62 4.13 11.26 10.70
N ILE A 63 4.44 10.00 11.02
CA ILE A 63 3.41 8.96 11.23
C ILE A 63 2.56 9.30 12.46
N LYS A 64 3.16 9.66 13.60
CA LYS A 64 2.43 10.06 14.81
C LYS A 64 1.52 11.24 14.53
N LEU A 65 2.01 12.27 13.85
CA LEU A 65 1.21 13.43 13.47
C LEU A 65 0.04 13.04 12.54
N LEU A 66 0.26 12.17 11.56
CA LEU A 66 -0.79 11.68 10.67
C LEU A 66 -1.87 10.93 11.43
N LEU A 67 -1.48 10.02 12.33
CA LEU A 67 -2.41 9.19 13.11
C LEU A 67 -3.13 9.98 14.22
N ALA A 68 -2.66 11.15 14.59
CA ALA A 68 -3.31 12.07 15.53
C ALA A 68 -4.42 12.92 14.87
N GLN A 69 -4.55 12.91 13.53
CA GLN A 69 -5.54 13.76 12.85
C GLN A 69 -6.99 13.24 12.92
N PRO A 70 -7.25 11.91 12.88
CA PRO A 70 -8.63 11.42 12.97
C PRO A 70 -9.28 11.81 14.31
N ASP A 71 -10.43 12.48 14.24
CA ASP A 71 -11.23 12.83 15.41
C ASP A 71 -11.92 11.59 15.98
N THR A 72 -11.36 11.04 17.05
CA THR A 72 -11.86 9.82 17.71
C THR A 72 -13.20 9.99 18.43
N SER A 73 -13.72 11.21 18.58
CA SER A 73 -15.07 11.43 19.07
C SER A 73 -16.14 10.95 18.06
N THR A 74 -15.76 10.86 16.78
CA THR A 74 -16.66 10.48 15.69
C THR A 74 -16.44 9.02 15.24
N TRP A 75 -17.51 8.32 14.85
CA TRP A 75 -17.41 6.99 14.24
C TRP A 75 -16.44 6.93 13.05
N ARG A 76 -16.50 7.95 12.16
CA ARG A 76 -15.60 8.02 11.00
C ARG A 76 -14.14 8.17 11.41
N GLY A 77 -13.88 8.96 12.44
CA GLY A 77 -12.51 9.17 12.94
C GLY A 77 -11.94 7.89 13.55
N ARG A 78 -12.72 7.16 14.39
CA ARG A 78 -12.29 5.88 14.97
C ARG A 78 -12.01 4.83 13.89
N ARG A 79 -12.92 4.67 12.91
CA ARG A 79 -12.68 3.81 11.75
C ARG A 79 -11.41 4.19 10.99
N ASN A 80 -11.20 5.48 10.70
CA ASN A 80 -10.07 5.95 9.93
C ASN A 80 -8.75 5.80 10.70
N LEU A 81 -8.78 5.98 12.02
CA LEU A 81 -7.62 5.69 12.86
C LEU A 81 -7.28 4.19 12.81
N ALA A 82 -8.25 3.30 13.02
CA ALA A 82 -8.05 1.86 12.93
C ALA A 82 -7.50 1.44 11.56
N LEU A 83 -8.01 2.01 10.48
CA LEU A 83 -7.57 1.76 9.11
C LEU A 83 -6.11 2.19 8.88
N LEU A 84 -5.77 3.45 9.20
CA LEU A 84 -4.46 4.02 8.92
C LEU A 84 -3.36 3.43 9.82
N SER A 85 -3.67 3.21 11.10
CA SER A 85 -2.74 2.55 12.02
C SER A 85 -2.47 1.10 11.61
N LEU A 86 -3.50 0.35 11.19
CA LEU A 86 -3.33 -1.01 10.68
C LEU A 86 -2.48 -1.05 9.40
N MET A 87 -2.70 -0.10 8.47
CA MET A 87 -1.87 0.01 7.26
C MET A 87 -0.39 0.23 7.60
N TYR A 88 -0.11 1.07 8.59
CA TYR A 88 1.25 1.32 9.02
C TYR A 88 1.83 0.12 9.78
N ASP A 89 1.13 -0.42 10.77
CA ASP A 89 1.65 -1.51 11.60
C ASP A 89 1.99 -2.78 10.78
N THR A 90 1.09 -3.14 9.86
CA THR A 90 1.26 -4.34 9.01
C THR A 90 2.12 -4.11 7.78
N GLY A 91 2.32 -2.86 7.36
CA GLY A 91 2.93 -2.54 6.07
C GLY A 91 2.18 -3.17 4.87
N ALA A 92 0.88 -3.42 5.00
CA ALA A 92 0.07 -4.07 3.97
C ALA A 92 -0.11 -3.18 2.73
N ARG A 93 -0.36 -3.82 1.58
CA ARG A 93 -0.78 -3.10 0.37
C ARG A 93 -2.21 -2.60 0.52
N VAL A 94 -2.54 -1.48 -0.12
CA VAL A 94 -3.91 -0.93 -0.07
C VAL A 94 -4.98 -1.93 -0.53
N SER A 95 -4.67 -2.78 -1.52
CA SER A 95 -5.58 -3.84 -1.96
C SER A 95 -5.78 -4.91 -0.89
N GLU A 96 -4.71 -5.28 -0.16
CA GLU A 96 -4.78 -6.26 0.92
C GLU A 96 -5.65 -5.74 2.07
N ILE A 97 -5.53 -4.46 2.42
CA ILE A 97 -6.37 -3.80 3.43
C ILE A 97 -7.84 -3.71 2.97
N ALA A 98 -8.06 -3.32 1.71
CA ALA A 98 -9.41 -3.24 1.16
C ALA A 98 -10.13 -4.60 1.15
N ASP A 99 -9.38 -5.69 0.95
CA ASP A 99 -9.90 -7.05 0.86
C ASP A 99 -9.98 -7.79 2.21
N LEU A 100 -9.61 -7.12 3.33
CA LEU A 100 -9.70 -7.71 4.67
C LEU A 100 -11.14 -8.03 5.04
N THR A 101 -11.31 -9.21 5.63
CA THR A 101 -12.54 -9.67 6.25
C THR A 101 -12.34 -9.83 7.76
N VAL A 102 -13.40 -9.94 8.51
CA VAL A 102 -13.35 -10.08 9.96
C VAL A 102 -12.55 -11.32 10.37
N ASP A 103 -12.71 -12.45 9.68
CA ASP A 103 -11.98 -13.70 9.92
C ASP A 103 -10.47 -13.62 9.60
N SER A 104 -10.04 -12.56 8.94
CA SER A 104 -8.61 -12.30 8.71
C SER A 104 -7.89 -11.86 9.99
N VAL A 105 -8.63 -11.41 11.00
CA VAL A 105 -8.12 -10.82 12.24
C VAL A 105 -8.23 -11.81 13.39
N ARG A 106 -7.12 -12.11 14.06
CA ARG A 106 -7.07 -12.94 15.27
C ARG A 106 -6.53 -12.11 16.43
N ILE A 107 -7.45 -11.58 17.23
CA ILE A 107 -7.15 -10.68 18.37
C ILE A 107 -7.76 -11.12 19.70
N THR A 108 -8.35 -12.33 19.77
CA THR A 108 -8.94 -12.86 21.01
C THR A 108 -7.90 -13.34 22.01
N HIS A 109 -6.77 -13.88 21.55
CA HIS A 109 -5.66 -14.35 22.39
C HIS A 109 -4.34 -14.23 21.65
N GLU A 110 -3.26 -14.09 22.41
CA GLU A 110 -1.90 -14.05 21.88
C GLU A 110 -1.51 -15.39 21.23
N PRO A 111 -0.71 -15.40 20.16
CA PRO A 111 -0.20 -14.21 19.46
C PRO A 111 -1.28 -13.55 18.60
N TYR A 112 -1.42 -12.22 18.76
CA TYR A 112 -2.31 -11.42 17.93
C TYR A 112 -1.78 -11.33 16.51
N THR A 113 -2.61 -11.66 15.54
CA THR A 113 -2.16 -11.76 14.15
C THR A 113 -3.24 -11.32 13.17
N ILE A 114 -2.80 -10.91 11.98
CA ILE A 114 -3.66 -10.66 10.84
C ILE A 114 -3.17 -11.46 9.63
N ARG A 115 -4.10 -12.06 8.90
CA ARG A 115 -3.83 -12.80 7.68
C ARG A 115 -4.10 -11.92 6.47
N LEU A 116 -3.06 -11.67 5.67
CA LEU A 116 -3.11 -10.85 4.46
C LEU A 116 -2.94 -11.71 3.22
N PHE A 117 -3.76 -11.45 2.19
CA PHE A 117 -3.69 -12.15 0.92
C PHE A 117 -3.04 -11.27 -0.15
N GLY A 118 -1.85 -11.65 -0.60
CA GLY A 118 -1.10 -10.94 -1.63
C GLY A 118 -1.40 -11.40 -3.06
N LYS A 119 -0.60 -10.93 -4.01
CA LYS A 119 -0.67 -11.31 -5.43
C LYS A 119 -0.56 -12.84 -5.57
N GLY A 120 -1.45 -13.44 -6.35
CA GLY A 120 -1.50 -14.89 -6.56
C GLY A 120 -2.10 -15.66 -5.37
N ARG A 121 -2.93 -15.01 -4.52
CA ARG A 121 -3.56 -15.59 -3.32
C ARG A 121 -2.57 -16.16 -2.29
N LYS A 122 -1.31 -15.74 -2.33
CA LYS A 122 -0.34 -16.13 -1.30
C LYS A 122 -0.71 -15.42 0.00
N ALA A 123 -1.03 -16.21 1.02
CA ALA A 123 -1.31 -15.70 2.35
C ALA A 123 -0.01 -15.46 3.13
N ARG A 124 0.03 -14.38 3.90
CA ARG A 124 1.04 -14.17 4.94
C ARG A 124 0.36 -13.77 6.25
N ILE A 125 0.95 -14.17 7.36
CA ILE A 125 0.50 -13.82 8.70
C ILE A 125 1.44 -12.75 9.23
N VAL A 126 0.88 -11.66 9.73
CA VAL A 126 1.62 -10.53 10.31
C VAL A 126 1.21 -10.40 11.77
N PRO A 127 2.17 -10.36 12.72
CA PRO A 127 1.88 -10.09 14.12
C PRO A 127 1.40 -8.65 14.29
N LEU A 128 0.48 -8.43 15.23
CA LEU A 128 -0.02 -7.10 15.61
C LEU A 128 0.51 -6.71 16.97
N VAL A 129 0.87 -5.44 17.14
CA VAL A 129 1.23 -4.88 18.45
C VAL A 129 -0.02 -4.64 19.30
N LYS A 130 0.14 -4.64 20.63
CA LYS A 130 -1.00 -4.51 21.59
C LYS A 130 -1.82 -3.23 21.38
N GLU A 131 -1.15 -2.13 21.09
CA GLU A 131 -1.78 -0.83 20.82
C GLU A 131 -2.70 -0.90 19.60
N GLN A 132 -2.25 -1.59 18.54
CA GLN A 132 -3.07 -1.81 17.34
C GLN A 132 -4.27 -2.72 17.61
N VAL A 133 -4.09 -3.72 18.46
CA VAL A 133 -5.17 -4.62 18.87
C VAL A 133 -6.24 -3.84 19.63
N SER A 134 -5.87 -2.97 20.57
CA SER A 134 -6.83 -2.11 21.30
C SER A 134 -7.69 -1.29 20.35
N ILE A 135 -7.06 -0.58 19.41
CA ILE A 135 -7.77 0.24 18.40
C ILE A 135 -8.72 -0.62 17.54
N LEU A 136 -8.30 -1.83 17.17
CA LEU A 136 -9.13 -2.73 16.38
C LEU A 136 -10.29 -3.29 17.18
N CYS A 137 -10.08 -3.67 18.45
CA CYS A 137 -11.14 -4.14 19.34
C CYS A 137 -12.24 -3.09 19.48
N GLU A 138 -11.88 -1.85 19.83
CA GLU A 138 -12.82 -0.74 19.96
C GLU A 138 -13.64 -0.54 18.67
N TYR A 139 -12.95 -0.53 17.52
CA TYR A 139 -13.61 -0.39 16.22
C TYR A 139 -14.55 -1.56 15.92
N MET A 140 -14.12 -2.81 16.18
CA MET A 140 -14.90 -4.01 15.89
C MET A 140 -16.10 -4.15 16.81
N GLU A 141 -15.97 -3.79 18.08
CA GLU A 141 -17.07 -3.79 19.06
C GLU A 141 -18.14 -2.76 18.68
N GLU A 142 -17.73 -1.52 18.38
CA GLU A 142 -18.63 -0.45 17.95
C GLU A 142 -19.46 -0.81 16.70
N ASN A 143 -18.87 -1.61 15.80
CA ASN A 143 -19.51 -2.01 14.55
C ASN A 143 -20.15 -3.41 14.61
N HIS A 144 -20.23 -4.01 15.81
CA HIS A 144 -20.79 -5.36 16.02
C HIS A 144 -20.16 -6.40 15.08
N LEU A 145 -18.84 -6.31 14.83
CA LEU A 145 -18.14 -7.22 13.94
C LEU A 145 -17.73 -8.54 14.61
N ASN A 146 -17.84 -8.62 15.92
CA ASN A 146 -17.51 -9.82 16.70
C ASN A 146 -18.55 -10.95 16.60
N ASP A 147 -19.68 -10.69 15.92
CA ASP A 147 -20.74 -11.68 15.72
C ASP A 147 -20.26 -12.81 14.77
N CYS A 148 -20.53 -14.07 15.14
CA CYS A 148 -20.13 -15.25 14.37
C CYS A 148 -20.60 -15.23 12.91
N ASN A 149 -21.73 -14.58 12.63
CA ASN A 149 -22.31 -14.47 11.30
C ASN A 149 -21.55 -13.45 10.39
N LYS A 150 -20.65 -12.66 10.95
CA LYS A 150 -19.91 -11.61 10.23
C LYS A 150 -18.48 -12.00 9.83
N ALA A 151 -18.09 -13.24 10.05
CA ALA A 151 -16.71 -13.70 9.74
C ALA A 151 -16.25 -13.34 8.32
N ALA A 152 -17.10 -13.56 7.32
CA ALA A 152 -16.82 -13.26 5.92
C ALA A 152 -17.10 -11.79 5.52
N SER A 153 -17.60 -10.98 6.44
CA SER A 153 -17.91 -9.56 6.17
C SER A 153 -16.63 -8.74 6.02
N PRO A 154 -16.63 -7.68 5.19
CA PRO A 154 -15.50 -6.77 5.12
C PRO A 154 -15.15 -6.19 6.50
N LEU A 155 -13.84 -6.02 6.78
CA LEU A 155 -13.42 -5.42 8.04
C LEU A 155 -13.74 -3.92 8.08
N PHE A 156 -13.57 -3.21 6.96
CA PHE A 156 -13.80 -1.76 6.88
C PHE A 156 -14.91 -1.40 5.90
N TYR A 157 -15.83 -0.57 6.37
CA TYR A 157 -17.00 -0.09 5.61
C TYR A 157 -16.93 1.42 5.37
N ASN A 158 -17.61 1.86 4.32
CA ASN A 158 -17.92 3.28 4.09
C ASN A 158 -19.20 3.69 4.85
N GLY A 159 -19.61 4.95 4.74
CA GLY A 159 -20.83 5.45 5.40
C GLY A 159 -22.14 4.90 4.83
N ARG A 160 -22.11 4.05 3.79
CA ARG A 160 -23.25 3.35 3.21
C ARG A 160 -23.27 1.87 3.56
N ASN A 161 -22.43 1.44 4.50
CA ASN A 161 -22.21 0.03 4.85
C ASN A 161 -21.68 -0.84 3.70
N GLU A 162 -21.00 -0.23 2.73
CA GLU A 162 -20.34 -0.94 1.65
C GLU A 162 -18.84 -1.08 1.95
N LYS A 163 -18.20 -2.11 1.44
CA LYS A 163 -16.76 -2.34 1.55
C LYS A 163 -15.97 -1.11 1.08
N LEU A 164 -14.95 -0.70 1.83
CA LEU A 164 -14.04 0.37 1.40
C LEU A 164 -13.26 -0.05 0.16
N THR A 165 -13.24 0.83 -0.85
CA THR A 165 -12.43 0.65 -2.06
C THR A 165 -11.01 1.18 -1.84
N ARG A 166 -10.09 0.78 -2.72
CA ARG A 166 -8.69 1.29 -2.72
C ARG A 166 -8.65 2.81 -2.89
N GLU A 167 -9.51 3.33 -3.75
CA GLU A 167 -9.67 4.76 -4.01
C GLU A 167 -10.19 5.48 -2.77
N GLY A 168 -11.16 4.89 -2.07
CA GLY A 168 -11.68 5.41 -0.79
C GLY A 168 -10.62 5.45 0.30
N ILE A 169 -9.81 4.40 0.44
CA ILE A 169 -8.69 4.36 1.39
C ILE A 169 -7.64 5.43 1.03
N THR A 170 -7.30 5.57 -0.25
CA THR A 170 -6.36 6.59 -0.72
C THR A 170 -6.88 8.00 -0.43
N TYR A 171 -8.16 8.25 -0.65
CA TYR A 171 -8.80 9.52 -0.32
C TYR A 171 -8.73 9.84 1.18
N ILE A 172 -9.02 8.86 2.04
CA ILE A 172 -8.90 9.00 3.50
C ILE A 172 -7.48 9.39 3.88
N LEU A 173 -6.48 8.66 3.40
CA LEU A 173 -5.08 8.97 3.66
C LEU A 173 -4.70 10.39 3.20
N CYS A 174 -5.06 10.76 1.98
CA CYS A 174 -4.75 12.10 1.45
C CYS A 174 -5.41 13.21 2.26
N THR A 175 -6.64 13.00 2.72
CA THR A 175 -7.35 13.96 3.57
C THR A 175 -6.59 14.22 4.86
N TYR A 176 -6.24 13.17 5.60
CA TYR A 176 -5.51 13.33 6.86
C TYR A 176 -4.05 13.80 6.66
N ALA A 177 -3.40 13.40 5.59
CA ALA A 177 -2.09 13.92 5.23
C ALA A 177 -2.14 15.44 4.94
N ASN A 178 -3.20 15.93 4.31
CA ASN A 178 -3.39 17.36 4.09
C ASN A 178 -3.67 18.11 5.40
N MET A 179 -4.42 17.51 6.33
CA MET A 179 -4.63 18.08 7.67
C MET A 179 -3.31 18.16 8.45
N ALA A 180 -2.57 17.05 8.51
CA ALA A 180 -1.28 16.98 9.18
C ALA A 180 -0.26 17.96 8.58
N ARG A 181 -0.25 18.13 7.25
CA ARG A 181 0.63 19.10 6.58
C ARG A 181 0.33 20.56 6.94
N LYS A 182 -0.93 20.87 7.25
CA LYS A 182 -1.27 22.23 7.76
C LYS A 182 -0.70 22.49 9.15
N VAL A 183 -0.49 21.43 9.95
CA VAL A 183 0.09 21.53 11.29
C VAL A 183 1.62 21.62 11.21
N SER A 184 2.26 20.71 10.45
CA SER A 184 3.72 20.65 10.28
C SER A 184 4.07 20.25 8.85
N PRO A 185 4.26 21.24 7.94
CA PRO A 185 4.53 20.96 6.52
C PRO A 185 5.81 20.16 6.28
N GLU A 186 6.79 20.30 7.16
CA GLU A 186 8.10 19.67 7.08
C GLU A 186 8.06 18.16 7.35
N LEU A 187 7.09 17.69 8.15
CA LEU A 187 6.96 16.27 8.52
C LEU A 187 6.18 15.45 7.48
N ILE A 188 5.39 16.10 6.64
CA ILE A 188 4.50 15.42 5.69
C ILE A 188 4.88 15.76 4.25
N PRO A 189 5.42 14.81 3.47
CA PRO A 189 5.78 15.03 2.07
C PRO A 189 4.61 15.57 1.24
N GLN A 190 4.90 16.39 0.21
CA GLN A 190 3.87 16.95 -0.67
C GLN A 190 3.06 15.86 -1.39
N ARG A 191 3.73 14.79 -1.79
CA ARG A 191 3.09 13.62 -2.41
C ARG A 191 3.16 12.45 -1.45
N ILE A 192 2.01 12.01 -0.98
CA ILE A 192 1.86 10.83 -0.14
C ILE A 192 0.92 9.84 -0.83
N SER A 193 1.19 8.56 -0.65
CA SER A 193 0.39 7.46 -1.17
C SER A 193 0.34 6.33 -0.14
N CYS A 194 -0.56 5.36 -0.33
CA CYS A 194 -0.58 4.16 0.51
C CYS A 194 0.76 3.40 0.45
N HIS A 195 1.50 3.49 -0.65
CA HIS A 195 2.86 2.97 -0.76
C HIS A 195 3.85 3.71 0.15
N SER A 196 3.68 5.02 0.34
CA SER A 196 4.55 5.80 1.24
C SER A 196 4.43 5.30 2.68
N ILE A 197 3.22 4.96 3.16
CA ILE A 197 3.01 4.37 4.50
C ILE A 197 3.75 3.03 4.64
N ARG A 198 3.61 2.15 3.63
CA ARG A 198 4.31 0.87 3.61
C ARG A 198 5.83 1.05 3.58
N HIS A 199 6.35 1.99 2.78
CA HIS A 199 7.79 2.32 2.76
C HIS A 199 8.25 2.87 4.09
N SER A 200 7.45 3.72 4.76
CA SER A 200 7.75 4.22 6.10
C SER A 200 7.93 3.08 7.10
N ARG A 201 6.99 2.11 7.11
CA ARG A 201 7.11 0.96 8.01
C ARG A 201 8.36 0.14 7.72
N ALA A 202 8.66 -0.15 6.45
CA ALA A 202 9.84 -0.89 6.06
C ALA A 202 11.14 -0.17 6.50
N MET A 203 11.22 1.14 6.28
CA MET A 203 12.36 1.96 6.69
C MET A 203 12.53 1.99 8.21
N HIS A 204 11.42 2.12 8.97
CA HIS A 204 11.49 2.13 10.43
C HIS A 204 11.90 0.78 11.00
N LEU A 205 11.45 -0.34 10.42
CA LEU A 205 11.90 -1.68 10.81
C LEU A 205 13.39 -1.86 10.51
N LEU A 206 13.85 -1.42 9.36
CA LEU A 206 15.28 -1.46 8.99
C LEU A 206 16.14 -0.64 9.94
N GLN A 207 15.70 0.58 10.29
CA GLN A 207 16.37 1.45 11.26
C GLN A 207 16.38 0.86 12.67
N ALA A 208 15.35 0.09 13.03
CA ALA A 208 15.29 -0.67 14.28
C ALA A 208 16.15 -1.95 14.27
N GLY A 209 16.92 -2.21 13.20
CA GLY A 209 17.82 -3.37 13.09
C GLY A 209 17.15 -4.67 12.65
N VAL A 210 15.91 -4.64 12.19
CA VAL A 210 15.24 -5.83 11.64
C VAL A 210 15.90 -6.22 10.32
N ASN A 211 16.26 -7.49 10.17
CA ASN A 211 16.88 -7.99 8.96
C ASN A 211 15.93 -7.85 7.75
N LEU A 212 16.46 -7.39 6.61
CA LEU A 212 15.72 -7.15 5.37
C LEU A 212 14.92 -8.37 4.88
N ILE A 213 15.35 -9.58 5.21
CA ILE A 213 14.65 -10.82 4.85
C ILE A 213 13.25 -10.91 5.50
N TYR A 214 13.05 -10.24 6.64
CA TYR A 214 11.77 -10.25 7.37
C TYR A 214 10.88 -9.04 7.08
N ILE A 215 11.32 -8.09 6.27
CA ILE A 215 10.61 -6.86 5.87
C ILE A 215 9.96 -7.04 4.49
#